data_61cc3743792f1fe5ad32f4e411963f7c
#
_entry.id   61cc3743792f1fe5ad32f4e411963f7c
#
_cell.length_a   1.000
_cell.length_b   1.000
_cell.length_c   1.000
_cell.angle_alpha   90.00
_cell.angle_beta   90.00
_cell.angle_gamma   90.00
#
_symmetry.space_group_name_H-M   'P 1'
#
loop_
_entity.id
_entity.type
_entity.pdbx_description
1 polymer ?
#
loop_
_entity_poly.entity_id
_entity_poly.type
_entity_poly.pdbx_seq_one_letter_code
_entity_poly.pdbx_strand_id
1 'polypeptide(L)'
;MGPFHVESPERVLVLNRMLEEEAAGEFLPVEPRPATEAEIAWIHERGYIDFLKATAGRTSVFLDGDTSTGPRTYETALLAAGGFLNALDAILDGRVRNAIALVRPPGHHAEASQAMGFCFFNNVAIGAEYLVRRRGLRRVLIVDWDLHHGNGTQHAFYSRRDVLYFSTHQVPLYPGTGATRETGDGPGKGYNLNVPLTAGKGDEDLLYVFRKILSPVAAQFKPEFILVSAGFDIGRGDPLGGMLVDREGFGLLTDSLLAIARLSCPGRVALVLEGGYDLPTLKNGVREVLARLGREDPGPLPDPAVSAVTARELEPCFRTFRDSWEL
;
A
#
# COMPACT_ATOMS: atom_id res chain seq x y z
N MET A 1 -5.41 -20.42 4.26
CA MET A 1 -4.50 -20.85 3.20
C MET A 1 -3.70 -22.03 3.71
N GLY A 2 -3.20 -22.91 2.81
CA GLY A 2 -2.51 -24.14 3.20
C GLY A 2 -1.12 -23.90 3.79
N PRO A 3 -0.47 -24.94 4.37
CA PRO A 3 0.81 -24.79 5.07
C PRO A 3 2.01 -24.43 4.18
N PHE A 4 1.86 -24.56 2.86
CA PHE A 4 2.89 -24.21 1.87
C PHE A 4 2.54 -22.94 1.08
N HIS A 5 1.55 -22.18 1.53
CA HIS A 5 1.14 -20.96 0.86
C HIS A 5 2.18 -19.86 1.11
N VAL A 6 2.50 -19.09 0.05
CA VAL A 6 3.50 -18.01 0.16
C VAL A 6 3.06 -16.92 1.13
N GLU A 7 1.75 -16.59 1.15
CA GLU A 7 1.16 -15.70 2.15
C GLU A 7 0.96 -16.47 3.45
N SER A 8 1.99 -16.53 4.26
CA SER A 8 2.10 -17.35 5.47
C SER A 8 2.27 -16.52 6.74
N PRO A 9 1.96 -17.07 7.93
CA PRO A 9 2.20 -16.40 9.21
C PRO A 9 3.67 -16.01 9.43
N GLU A 10 4.62 -16.73 8.83
CA GLU A 10 6.05 -16.48 8.95
C GLU A 10 6.44 -15.07 8.53
N ARG A 11 5.69 -14.48 7.60
CA ARG A 11 5.87 -13.09 7.16
C ARG A 11 5.81 -12.10 8.33
N VAL A 12 4.80 -12.20 9.18
CA VAL A 12 4.68 -11.33 10.37
C VAL A 12 5.57 -11.80 11.51
N LEU A 13 5.78 -13.10 11.65
CA LEU A 13 6.66 -13.64 12.70
C LEU A 13 8.11 -13.20 12.53
N VAL A 14 8.65 -13.16 11.31
CA VAL A 14 10.01 -12.68 11.06
C VAL A 14 10.14 -11.19 11.37
N LEU A 15 9.11 -10.40 11.10
CA LEU A 15 9.08 -8.98 11.40
C LEU A 15 8.98 -8.72 12.92
N ASN A 16 8.13 -9.46 13.63
CA ASN A 16 8.03 -9.34 15.08
C ASN A 16 9.36 -9.66 15.76
N ARG A 17 10.03 -10.76 15.36
CA ARG A 17 11.37 -11.09 15.87
C ARG A 17 12.38 -9.97 15.58
N MET A 18 12.37 -9.43 14.37
CA MET A 18 13.24 -8.30 14.01
C MET A 18 13.00 -7.08 14.90
N LEU A 19 11.74 -6.75 15.19
CA LEU A 19 11.42 -5.64 16.09
C LEU A 19 11.88 -5.89 17.53
N GLU A 20 11.72 -7.11 18.04
CA GLU A 20 12.09 -7.49 19.40
C GLU A 20 13.62 -7.58 19.58
N GLU A 21 14.33 -8.13 18.60
CA GLU A 21 15.77 -8.45 18.71
C GLU A 21 16.67 -7.32 18.19
N GLU A 22 16.27 -6.61 17.13
CA GLU A 22 17.12 -5.65 16.43
C GLU A 22 16.70 -4.19 16.59
N ALA A 23 15.47 -3.92 17.06
CA ALA A 23 14.89 -2.58 17.12
C ALA A 23 14.12 -2.31 18.42
N ALA A 24 14.41 -3.05 19.47
CA ALA A 24 13.72 -2.92 20.77
C ALA A 24 13.83 -1.50 21.32
N GLY A 25 12.69 -0.87 21.59
CA GLY A 25 12.62 0.48 22.14
C GLY A 25 12.83 1.62 21.14
N GLU A 26 13.10 1.34 19.86
CA GLU A 26 13.21 2.38 18.83
C GLU A 26 11.85 2.94 18.38
N PHE A 27 10.77 2.19 18.56
CA PHE A 27 9.43 2.50 18.08
C PHE A 27 8.39 2.44 19.19
N LEU A 28 7.35 3.26 19.06
CA LEU A 28 6.19 3.21 19.95
C LEU A 28 5.21 2.15 19.43
N PRO A 29 4.99 1.03 20.13
CA PRO A 29 3.97 0.07 19.75
C PRO A 29 2.58 0.68 19.96
N VAL A 30 1.71 0.49 18.94
CA VAL A 30 0.31 0.91 18.99
C VAL A 30 -0.55 -0.34 19.12
N GLU A 31 -1.29 -0.45 20.22
CA GLU A 31 -2.16 -1.60 20.48
C GLU A 31 -3.27 -1.67 19.43
N PRO A 32 -3.44 -2.80 18.72
CA PRO A 32 -4.48 -2.93 17.71
C PRO A 32 -5.87 -3.16 18.35
N ARG A 33 -6.91 -2.66 17.71
CA ARG A 33 -8.29 -3.05 17.97
C ARG A 33 -8.91 -3.71 16.74
N PRO A 34 -9.93 -4.54 16.86
CA PRO A 34 -10.73 -4.93 15.70
C PRO A 34 -11.43 -3.70 15.10
N ALA A 35 -11.47 -3.61 13.77
CA ALA A 35 -12.38 -2.69 13.10
C ALA A 35 -13.82 -3.12 13.33
N THR A 36 -14.73 -2.15 13.44
CA THR A 36 -16.16 -2.42 13.50
C THR A 36 -16.70 -2.77 12.12
N GLU A 37 -17.76 -3.56 12.05
CA GLU A 37 -18.44 -3.86 10.77
C GLU A 37 -18.92 -2.57 10.06
N ALA A 38 -19.24 -1.52 10.82
CA ALA A 38 -19.61 -0.22 10.27
C ALA A 38 -18.43 0.47 9.57
N GLU A 39 -17.21 0.34 10.08
CA GLU A 39 -15.98 0.83 9.44
C GLU A 39 -15.66 0.03 8.18
N ILE A 40 -15.80 -1.29 8.22
CA ILE A 40 -15.62 -2.17 7.06
C ILE A 40 -16.65 -1.84 5.96
N ALA A 41 -17.90 -1.56 6.34
CA ALA A 41 -18.99 -1.24 5.41
C ALA A 41 -18.85 0.13 4.70
N TRP A 42 -17.81 0.90 4.97
CA TRP A 42 -17.50 2.07 4.15
C TRP A 42 -16.95 1.70 2.77
N ILE A 43 -16.34 0.53 2.66
CA ILE A 43 -15.69 0.02 1.44
C ILE A 43 -16.39 -1.25 0.94
N HIS A 44 -16.80 -2.12 1.85
CA HIS A 44 -17.31 -3.44 1.50
C HIS A 44 -18.82 -3.54 1.66
N GLU A 45 -19.46 -4.27 0.76
CA GLU A 45 -20.90 -4.53 0.80
C GLU A 45 -21.28 -5.38 2.02
N ARG A 46 -22.44 -5.07 2.60
CA ARG A 46 -22.91 -5.78 3.81
C ARG A 46 -23.02 -7.29 3.61
N GLY A 47 -23.57 -7.71 2.45
CA GLY A 47 -23.68 -9.13 2.13
C GLY A 47 -22.34 -9.87 2.09
N TYR A 48 -21.28 -9.18 1.63
CA TYR A 48 -19.93 -9.73 1.63
C TYR A 48 -19.35 -9.83 3.05
N ILE A 49 -19.56 -8.82 3.89
CA ILE A 49 -19.14 -8.86 5.31
C ILE A 49 -19.81 -10.02 6.03
N ASP A 50 -21.13 -10.18 5.86
CA ASP A 50 -21.91 -11.25 6.47
C ASP A 50 -21.46 -12.63 5.95
N PHE A 51 -21.13 -12.75 4.66
CA PHE A 51 -20.57 -13.95 4.07
C PHE A 51 -19.22 -14.33 4.70
N LEU A 52 -18.27 -13.39 4.79
CA LEU A 52 -16.97 -13.65 5.43
C LEU A 52 -17.13 -14.01 6.91
N LYS A 53 -18.01 -13.33 7.63
CA LYS A 53 -18.34 -13.63 9.02
C LYS A 53 -18.85 -15.07 9.19
N ALA A 54 -19.67 -15.54 8.26
CA ALA A 54 -20.19 -16.91 8.27
C ALA A 54 -19.11 -17.99 7.99
N THR A 55 -17.92 -17.61 7.54
CA THR A 55 -16.77 -18.52 7.39
C THR A 55 -16.02 -18.75 8.71
N ALA A 56 -16.22 -17.92 9.73
CA ALA A 56 -15.55 -18.03 11.02
C ALA A 56 -15.78 -19.42 11.66
N GLY A 57 -14.73 -19.98 12.24
CA GLY A 57 -14.75 -21.32 12.83
C GLY A 57 -14.67 -22.47 11.82
N ARG A 58 -14.81 -22.24 10.52
CA ARG A 58 -14.66 -23.30 9.51
C ARG A 58 -13.17 -23.54 9.23
N THR A 59 -12.80 -24.81 9.02
CA THR A 59 -11.40 -25.20 8.79
C THR A 59 -10.81 -24.52 7.56
N SER A 60 -11.57 -24.48 6.46
CA SER A 60 -11.21 -23.77 5.23
C SER A 60 -12.43 -23.51 4.36
N VAL A 61 -12.50 -22.35 3.74
CA VAL A 61 -13.46 -22.03 2.67
C VAL A 61 -12.67 -21.38 1.54
N PHE A 62 -12.68 -21.96 0.35
CA PHE A 62 -12.07 -21.39 -0.84
C PHE A 62 -12.97 -20.28 -1.37
N LEU A 63 -12.38 -19.12 -1.64
CA LEU A 63 -13.07 -17.93 -2.14
C LEU A 63 -12.76 -17.68 -3.62
N ASP A 64 -11.55 -18.03 -4.03
CA ASP A 64 -11.09 -18.09 -5.42
C ASP A 64 -9.96 -19.12 -5.58
N GLY A 65 -9.19 -19.05 -6.68
CA GLY A 65 -8.14 -20.03 -7.00
C GLY A 65 -6.96 -20.06 -6.02
N ASP A 66 -6.70 -18.97 -5.30
CA ASP A 66 -5.55 -18.81 -4.42
C ASP A 66 -5.89 -18.21 -3.04
N THR A 67 -7.12 -17.78 -2.83
CA THR A 67 -7.58 -17.15 -1.60
C THR A 67 -8.55 -18.05 -0.84
N SER A 68 -8.19 -18.45 0.37
CA SER A 68 -9.04 -19.26 1.23
C SER A 68 -9.00 -18.78 2.68
N THR A 69 -10.15 -18.93 3.38
CA THR A 69 -10.23 -18.62 4.81
C THR A 69 -9.69 -19.77 5.65
N GLY A 70 -9.33 -19.44 6.89
CA GLY A 70 -9.18 -20.38 8.00
C GLY A 70 -10.13 -19.99 9.14
N PRO A 71 -10.13 -20.71 10.25
CA PRO A 71 -11.10 -20.53 11.34
C PRO A 71 -11.14 -19.11 11.93
N ARG A 72 -10.02 -18.41 11.88
CA ARG A 72 -9.86 -17.07 12.48
C ARG A 72 -9.67 -15.94 11.46
N THR A 73 -9.83 -16.22 10.16
CA THR A 73 -9.54 -15.23 9.11
C THR A 73 -10.40 -13.97 9.27
N TYR A 74 -11.69 -14.09 9.53
CA TYR A 74 -12.57 -12.94 9.72
C TYR A 74 -12.11 -12.03 10.86
N GLU A 75 -11.83 -12.61 12.02
CA GLU A 75 -11.35 -11.88 13.21
C GLU A 75 -10.00 -11.21 12.94
N THR A 76 -9.10 -11.94 12.29
CA THR A 76 -7.75 -11.43 11.96
C THR A 76 -7.82 -10.29 10.94
N ALA A 77 -8.71 -10.38 9.95
CA ALA A 77 -8.92 -9.31 8.98
C ALA A 77 -9.51 -8.04 9.61
N LEU A 78 -10.44 -8.20 10.57
CA LEU A 78 -10.93 -7.06 11.37
C LEU A 78 -9.81 -6.43 12.20
N LEU A 79 -8.94 -7.26 12.79
CA LEU A 79 -7.82 -6.78 13.60
C LEU A 79 -6.77 -6.05 12.73
N ALA A 80 -6.50 -6.54 11.53
CA ALA A 80 -5.59 -5.90 10.58
C ALA A 80 -6.09 -4.48 10.21
N ALA A 81 -7.34 -4.38 9.78
CA ALA A 81 -7.95 -3.10 9.43
C ALA A 81 -8.00 -2.14 10.64
N GLY A 82 -8.48 -2.61 11.80
CA GLY A 82 -8.60 -1.79 13.00
C GLY A 82 -7.25 -1.38 13.61
N GLY A 83 -6.23 -2.24 13.51
CA GLY A 83 -4.86 -1.89 13.89
C GLY A 83 -4.30 -0.76 13.04
N PHE A 84 -4.58 -0.77 11.72
CA PHE A 84 -4.20 0.33 10.84
C PHE A 84 -4.95 1.63 11.22
N LEU A 85 -6.24 1.58 11.54
CA LEU A 85 -6.98 2.75 12.01
C LEU A 85 -6.39 3.33 13.31
N ASN A 86 -5.96 2.50 14.26
CA ASN A 86 -5.28 2.97 15.47
C ASN A 86 -3.92 3.62 15.18
N ALA A 87 -3.20 3.16 14.16
CA ALA A 87 -1.98 3.81 13.71
C ALA A 87 -2.26 5.20 13.14
N LEU A 88 -3.34 5.37 12.37
CA LEU A 88 -3.78 6.69 11.87
C LEU A 88 -4.13 7.64 13.02
N ASP A 89 -4.85 7.14 14.03
CA ASP A 89 -5.17 7.92 15.23
C ASP A 89 -3.91 8.33 15.99
N ALA A 90 -2.92 7.45 16.13
CA ALA A 90 -1.67 7.77 16.79
C ALA A 90 -0.94 8.96 16.12
N ILE A 91 -1.00 9.05 14.79
CA ILE A 91 -0.44 10.17 14.02
C ILE A 91 -1.28 11.44 14.22
N LEU A 92 -2.59 11.35 14.05
CA LEU A 92 -3.49 12.51 14.13
C LEU A 92 -3.57 13.11 15.53
N ASP A 93 -3.41 12.29 16.57
CA ASP A 93 -3.37 12.71 17.97
C ASP A 93 -1.96 13.22 18.39
N GLY A 94 -1.00 13.22 17.45
CA GLY A 94 0.36 13.73 17.67
C GLY A 94 1.22 12.83 18.57
N ARG A 95 0.82 11.58 18.80
CA ARG A 95 1.62 10.61 19.60
C ARG A 95 2.86 10.15 18.85
N VAL A 96 2.76 10.06 17.52
CA VAL A 96 3.84 9.73 16.59
C VAL A 96 3.74 10.61 15.35
N ARG A 97 4.84 10.74 14.59
CA ARG A 97 4.86 11.49 13.33
C ARG A 97 4.40 10.67 12.14
N ASN A 98 4.71 9.39 12.15
CA ASN A 98 4.38 8.43 11.08
C ASN A 98 4.24 7.05 11.71
N ALA A 99 3.71 6.09 10.94
CA ALA A 99 3.51 4.73 11.44
C ALA A 99 3.57 3.71 10.30
N ILE A 100 3.84 2.46 10.65
CA ILE A 100 3.66 1.31 9.78
C ILE A 100 2.85 0.22 10.51
N ALA A 101 1.80 -0.27 9.87
CA ALA A 101 1.02 -1.40 10.35
C ALA A 101 1.55 -2.69 9.71
N LEU A 102 2.27 -3.48 10.49
CA LEU A 102 2.81 -4.79 10.07
C LEU A 102 1.74 -5.87 10.29
N VAL A 103 0.74 -5.86 9.44
CA VAL A 103 -0.48 -6.67 9.57
C VAL A 103 -0.56 -7.80 8.56
N ARG A 104 -1.45 -8.74 8.82
CA ARG A 104 -1.86 -9.84 7.96
C ARG A 104 -3.33 -10.16 8.27
N PRO A 105 -4.19 -10.38 7.25
CA PRO A 105 -3.93 -10.45 5.80
C PRO A 105 -3.66 -9.08 5.15
N PRO A 106 -3.12 -9.07 3.89
CA PRO A 106 -3.04 -7.88 3.05
C PRO A 106 -4.44 -7.41 2.62
N GLY A 107 -4.53 -6.27 1.89
CA GLY A 107 -5.82 -5.66 1.64
C GLY A 107 -6.09 -5.12 0.24
N HIS A 108 -5.09 -4.66 -0.52
CA HIS A 108 -5.29 -3.80 -1.69
C HIS A 108 -6.04 -4.45 -2.86
N HIS A 109 -6.12 -5.79 -2.92
CA HIS A 109 -6.91 -6.49 -3.93
C HIS A 109 -8.38 -6.69 -3.55
N ALA A 110 -8.74 -6.57 -2.25
CA ALA A 110 -10.12 -6.83 -1.81
C ALA A 110 -11.09 -5.84 -2.43
N GLU A 111 -12.05 -6.35 -3.19
CA GLU A 111 -13.13 -5.60 -3.84
C GLU A 111 -14.29 -5.33 -2.87
N ALA A 112 -15.25 -4.52 -3.29
CA ALA A 112 -16.43 -4.22 -2.46
C ALA A 112 -17.20 -5.48 -2.04
N SER A 113 -17.26 -6.49 -2.90
CA SER A 113 -18.04 -7.72 -2.70
C SER A 113 -17.26 -9.02 -2.89
N GLN A 114 -15.92 -8.96 -2.97
CA GLN A 114 -15.11 -10.13 -3.27
C GLN A 114 -13.74 -10.07 -2.59
N ALA A 115 -13.34 -11.18 -1.96
CA ALA A 115 -11.96 -11.44 -1.56
C ALA A 115 -11.17 -11.96 -2.77
N MET A 116 -9.95 -11.50 -2.96
CA MET A 116 -9.05 -12.00 -3.98
C MET A 116 -7.59 -11.60 -3.68
N GLY A 117 -6.61 -12.27 -4.31
CA GLY A 117 -5.20 -11.94 -4.12
C GLY A 117 -4.77 -11.97 -2.65
N PHE A 118 -5.23 -12.96 -1.89
CA PHE A 118 -4.97 -13.15 -0.45
C PHE A 118 -5.64 -12.09 0.46
N CYS A 119 -6.35 -11.11 -0.11
CA CYS A 119 -6.96 -9.98 0.58
C CYS A 119 -8.43 -10.25 0.89
N PHE A 120 -8.86 -9.86 2.10
CA PHE A 120 -10.25 -10.03 2.58
C PHE A 120 -10.95 -8.69 2.77
N PHE A 121 -10.34 -7.75 3.50
CA PHE A 121 -10.79 -6.37 3.62
C PHE A 121 -9.68 -5.44 3.15
N ASN A 122 -10.05 -4.38 2.46
CA ASN A 122 -9.09 -3.42 1.92
C ASN A 122 -8.63 -2.44 3.02
N ASN A 123 -7.54 -2.79 3.68
CA ASN A 123 -7.03 -2.07 4.84
C ASN A 123 -6.76 -0.60 4.53
N VAL A 124 -6.06 -0.30 3.41
CA VAL A 124 -5.70 1.06 3.03
C VAL A 124 -6.91 1.89 2.62
N ALA A 125 -7.88 1.28 1.91
CA ALA A 125 -9.10 1.96 1.50
C ALA A 125 -10.00 2.29 2.70
N ILE A 126 -10.13 1.37 3.67
CA ILE A 126 -10.83 1.61 4.93
C ILE A 126 -10.14 2.74 5.69
N GLY A 127 -8.80 2.77 5.72
CA GLY A 127 -8.02 3.87 6.29
C GLY A 127 -8.30 5.21 5.63
N ALA A 128 -8.36 5.27 4.30
CA ALA A 128 -8.68 6.50 3.56
C ALA A 128 -10.10 6.99 3.88
N GLU A 129 -11.10 6.08 3.89
CA GLU A 129 -12.46 6.43 4.30
C GLU A 129 -12.55 6.93 5.74
N TYR A 130 -11.78 6.32 6.65
CA TYR A 130 -11.68 6.78 8.02
C TYR A 130 -11.18 8.23 8.10
N LEU A 131 -10.10 8.55 7.39
CA LEU A 131 -9.55 9.90 7.34
C LEU A 131 -10.56 10.91 6.77
N VAL A 132 -11.28 10.55 5.73
CA VAL A 132 -12.29 11.43 5.11
C VAL A 132 -13.54 11.55 6.00
N ARG A 133 -14.15 10.43 6.37
CA ARG A 133 -15.46 10.42 7.05
C ARG A 133 -15.41 10.78 8.53
N ARG A 134 -14.36 10.34 9.23
CA ARG A 134 -14.24 10.53 10.68
C ARG A 134 -13.34 11.67 11.08
N ARG A 135 -12.30 11.93 10.28
CA ARG A 135 -11.31 12.97 10.58
C ARG A 135 -11.48 14.23 9.71
N GLY A 136 -12.40 14.21 8.72
CA GLY A 136 -12.77 15.37 7.91
C GLY A 136 -11.72 15.84 6.91
N LEU A 137 -10.75 14.96 6.58
CA LEU A 137 -9.75 15.28 5.56
C LEU A 137 -10.39 15.29 4.16
N ARG A 138 -9.84 16.12 3.28
CA ARG A 138 -10.39 16.34 1.93
C ARG A 138 -9.48 15.86 0.82
N ARG A 139 -8.23 15.57 1.11
CA ARG A 139 -7.23 15.14 0.14
C ARG A 139 -6.33 14.09 0.77
N VAL A 140 -6.61 12.83 0.46
CA VAL A 140 -5.81 11.69 0.88
C VAL A 140 -5.08 11.13 -0.33
N LEU A 141 -3.76 11.01 -0.25
CA LEU A 141 -2.96 10.34 -1.26
C LEU A 141 -2.73 8.89 -0.83
N ILE A 142 -3.10 7.95 -1.67
CA ILE A 142 -2.72 6.54 -1.53
C ILE A 142 -1.62 6.24 -2.55
N VAL A 143 -0.47 5.80 -2.07
CA VAL A 143 0.63 5.29 -2.88
C VAL A 143 0.71 3.79 -2.70
N ASP A 144 0.63 3.05 -3.79
CA ASP A 144 0.72 1.61 -3.83
C ASP A 144 1.99 1.23 -4.59
N TRP A 145 2.97 0.69 -3.89
CA TRP A 145 4.21 0.21 -4.50
C TRP A 145 4.34 -1.31 -4.45
N ASP A 146 3.25 -2.02 -4.09
CA ASP A 146 3.20 -3.47 -4.23
C ASP A 146 3.51 -3.89 -5.68
N LEU A 147 4.02 -5.10 -5.84
CA LEU A 147 4.31 -5.69 -7.15
C LEU A 147 3.08 -5.78 -8.03
N HIS A 148 1.93 -6.03 -7.39
CA HIS A 148 0.65 -6.24 -8.06
C HIS A 148 -0.18 -4.95 -8.07
N HIS A 149 -0.99 -4.77 -9.09
CA HIS A 149 -1.93 -3.64 -9.13
C HIS A 149 -3.02 -3.81 -8.04
N GLY A 150 -3.21 -2.81 -7.20
CA GLY A 150 -4.25 -2.79 -6.16
C GLY A 150 -5.63 -2.47 -6.75
N ASN A 151 -6.21 -3.42 -7.46
CA ASN A 151 -7.51 -3.26 -8.15
C ASN A 151 -8.65 -2.85 -7.20
N GLY A 152 -8.70 -3.43 -6.01
CA GLY A 152 -9.72 -3.10 -5.02
C GLY A 152 -9.62 -1.65 -4.54
N THR A 153 -8.41 -1.15 -4.33
CA THR A 153 -8.16 0.24 -3.98
C THR A 153 -8.53 1.18 -5.12
N GLN A 154 -8.13 0.86 -6.36
CA GLN A 154 -8.54 1.62 -7.55
C GLN A 154 -10.06 1.74 -7.64
N HIS A 155 -10.77 0.61 -7.56
CA HIS A 155 -12.23 0.61 -7.73
C HIS A 155 -12.95 1.36 -6.61
N ALA A 156 -12.46 1.30 -5.37
CA ALA A 156 -13.03 2.01 -4.23
C ALA A 156 -13.08 3.54 -4.44
N PHE A 157 -12.11 4.10 -5.18
CA PHE A 157 -11.98 5.56 -5.35
C PHE A 157 -12.06 6.03 -6.80
N TYR A 158 -12.44 5.18 -7.75
CA TYR A 158 -12.37 5.46 -9.19
C TYR A 158 -13.15 6.67 -9.65
N SER A 159 -14.28 6.99 -8.98
CA SER A 159 -15.14 8.14 -9.29
C SER A 159 -14.96 9.30 -8.29
N ARG A 160 -13.87 9.33 -7.51
CA ARG A 160 -13.64 10.27 -6.41
C ARG A 160 -12.41 11.13 -6.64
N ARG A 161 -12.47 12.40 -6.22
CA ARG A 161 -11.35 13.37 -6.32
C ARG A 161 -10.72 13.74 -4.98
N ASP A 162 -11.31 13.30 -3.89
CA ASP A 162 -10.79 13.52 -2.53
C ASP A 162 -9.76 12.47 -2.11
N VAL A 163 -9.68 11.36 -2.87
CA VAL A 163 -8.62 10.38 -2.76
C VAL A 163 -7.92 10.26 -4.10
N LEU A 164 -6.61 10.49 -4.11
CA LEU A 164 -5.76 10.27 -5.27
C LEU A 164 -5.05 8.93 -5.08
N TYR A 165 -5.25 8.01 -6.01
CA TYR A 165 -4.59 6.71 -6.04
C TYR A 165 -3.46 6.71 -7.06
N PHE A 166 -2.27 6.35 -6.61
CA PHE A 166 -1.07 6.21 -7.43
C PHE A 166 -0.50 4.81 -7.23
N SER A 167 -0.34 4.04 -8.30
CA SER A 167 0.18 2.67 -8.26
C SER A 167 1.33 2.48 -9.24
N THR A 168 2.43 1.89 -8.77
CA THR A 168 3.45 1.25 -9.61
C THR A 168 3.30 -0.25 -9.49
N HIS A 169 3.27 -0.99 -10.59
CA HIS A 169 3.08 -2.45 -10.55
C HIS A 169 3.70 -3.13 -11.77
N GLN A 170 4.00 -4.41 -11.65
CA GLN A 170 4.58 -5.19 -12.75
C GLN A 170 3.52 -5.61 -13.76
N VAL A 171 3.85 -5.55 -15.05
CA VAL A 171 3.04 -6.08 -16.14
C VAL A 171 3.90 -6.91 -17.10
N PRO A 172 3.34 -7.99 -17.74
CA PRO A 172 2.02 -8.59 -17.43
C PRO A 172 2.10 -9.40 -16.15
N LEU A 173 1.15 -9.18 -15.22
CA LEU A 173 1.05 -9.92 -13.96
C LEU A 173 -0.40 -9.89 -13.45
N TYR A 174 -0.71 -10.70 -12.41
CA TYR A 174 -1.96 -10.63 -11.67
C TYR A 174 -2.21 -9.19 -11.14
N PRO A 175 -3.44 -8.68 -11.09
CA PRO A 175 -4.69 -9.29 -11.55
C PRO A 175 -5.01 -9.02 -13.03
N GLY A 176 -4.10 -8.42 -13.80
CA GLY A 176 -4.30 -8.09 -15.21
C GLY A 176 -5.02 -6.76 -15.46
N THR A 177 -5.10 -5.89 -14.43
CA THR A 177 -5.68 -4.54 -14.45
C THR A 177 -4.58 -3.49 -14.24
N GLY A 178 -4.94 -2.21 -14.14
CA GLY A 178 -3.97 -1.14 -13.88
C GLY A 178 -3.34 -0.55 -15.14
N ALA A 179 -4.08 -0.54 -16.25
CA ALA A 179 -3.56 0.11 -17.45
C ALA A 179 -3.47 1.64 -17.25
N THR A 180 -2.45 2.26 -17.83
CA THR A 180 -2.21 3.72 -17.75
C THR A 180 -3.42 4.56 -18.15
N ARG A 181 -4.28 4.05 -19.08
CA ARG A 181 -5.50 4.73 -19.51
C ARG A 181 -6.64 4.73 -18.48
N GLU A 182 -6.54 3.90 -17.44
CA GLU A 182 -7.52 3.84 -16.34
C GLU A 182 -7.23 4.98 -15.36
N THR A 183 -7.77 6.17 -15.66
CA THR A 183 -7.46 7.42 -14.95
C THR A 183 -8.59 7.93 -14.06
N GLY A 184 -9.57 7.07 -13.75
CA GLY A 184 -10.80 7.46 -13.05
C GLY A 184 -11.92 7.86 -14.00
N ASP A 185 -13.10 8.06 -13.45
CA ASP A 185 -14.29 8.53 -14.18
C ASP A 185 -15.02 9.64 -13.43
N GLY A 186 -15.96 10.32 -14.11
CA GLY A 186 -16.73 11.41 -13.52
C GLY A 186 -15.85 12.39 -12.73
N PRO A 187 -16.19 12.70 -11.46
CA PRO A 187 -15.39 13.58 -10.61
C PRO A 187 -13.99 13.05 -10.28
N GLY A 188 -13.78 11.75 -10.39
CA GLY A 188 -12.50 11.07 -10.14
C GLY A 188 -11.56 11.04 -11.34
N LYS A 189 -11.97 11.59 -12.50
CA LYS A 189 -11.12 11.63 -13.69
C LYS A 189 -9.81 12.37 -13.41
N GLY A 190 -8.67 11.71 -13.68
CA GLY A 190 -7.33 12.20 -13.40
C GLY A 190 -6.81 11.90 -11.98
N TYR A 191 -7.63 11.32 -11.10
CA TYR A 191 -7.24 11.00 -9.71
C TYR A 191 -6.86 9.53 -9.50
N ASN A 192 -6.75 8.76 -10.59
CA ASN A 192 -6.21 7.41 -10.61
C ASN A 192 -5.02 7.36 -11.57
N LEU A 193 -3.82 7.08 -11.06
CA LEU A 193 -2.59 7.08 -11.83
C LEU A 193 -1.91 5.71 -11.74
N ASN A 194 -1.97 4.96 -12.83
CA ASN A 194 -1.34 3.65 -12.97
C ASN A 194 -0.05 3.76 -13.78
N VAL A 195 1.05 3.31 -13.21
CA VAL A 195 2.37 3.23 -13.83
C VAL A 195 2.77 1.76 -13.96
N PRO A 196 2.28 1.06 -14.99
CA PRO A 196 2.68 -0.31 -15.27
C PRO A 196 4.14 -0.36 -15.74
N LEU A 197 4.91 -1.28 -15.17
CA LEU A 197 6.34 -1.45 -15.42
C LEU A 197 6.64 -2.90 -15.82
N THR A 198 7.53 -3.10 -16.77
CA THR A 198 8.01 -4.45 -17.10
C THR A 198 8.94 -4.97 -16.00
N ALA A 199 9.08 -6.30 -15.91
CA ALA A 199 10.05 -6.93 -15.01
C ALA A 199 11.48 -6.39 -15.24
N GLY A 200 12.33 -6.49 -14.20
CA GLY A 200 13.72 -6.04 -14.24
C GLY A 200 13.94 -4.59 -13.78
N LYS A 201 12.89 -3.88 -13.36
CA LYS A 201 13.01 -2.53 -12.80
C LYS A 201 13.52 -2.59 -11.36
N GLY A 202 14.42 -1.67 -11.03
CA GLY A 202 15.04 -1.57 -9.72
C GLY A 202 14.90 -0.19 -9.11
N ASP A 203 15.80 0.12 -8.17
CA ASP A 203 15.78 1.32 -7.33
C ASP A 203 15.69 2.61 -8.15
N GLU A 204 16.55 2.76 -9.15
CA GLU A 204 16.63 3.97 -9.98
C GLU A 204 15.36 4.18 -10.82
N ASP A 205 14.76 3.09 -11.32
CA ASP A 205 13.55 3.15 -12.13
C ASP A 205 12.37 3.62 -11.27
N LEU A 206 12.18 3.03 -10.09
CA LEU A 206 11.12 3.41 -9.15
C LEU A 206 11.33 4.83 -8.62
N LEU A 207 12.56 5.19 -8.25
CA LEU A 207 12.89 6.56 -7.82
C LEU A 207 12.59 7.58 -8.92
N TYR A 208 12.87 7.25 -10.18
CA TYR A 208 12.53 8.11 -11.32
C TYR A 208 11.01 8.34 -11.41
N VAL A 209 10.21 7.30 -11.31
CA VAL A 209 8.75 7.39 -11.31
C VAL A 209 8.25 8.27 -10.17
N PHE A 210 8.76 8.07 -8.96
CA PHE A 210 8.39 8.87 -7.79
C PHE A 210 8.78 10.34 -7.94
N ARG A 211 9.96 10.62 -8.48
CA ARG A 211 10.43 12.01 -8.66
C ARG A 211 9.78 12.73 -9.83
N LYS A 212 9.54 12.03 -10.94
CA LYS A 212 9.10 12.68 -12.19
C LYS A 212 7.58 12.65 -12.39
N ILE A 213 6.87 11.75 -11.71
CA ILE A 213 5.41 11.64 -11.81
C ILE A 213 4.76 11.92 -10.45
N LEU A 214 5.05 11.12 -9.41
CA LEU A 214 4.37 11.23 -8.14
C LEU A 214 4.61 12.59 -7.46
N SER A 215 5.85 13.05 -7.35
CA SER A 215 6.17 14.29 -6.65
C SER A 215 5.52 15.53 -7.27
N PRO A 216 5.56 15.76 -8.61
CA PRO A 216 4.84 16.88 -9.25
C PRO A 216 3.32 16.80 -9.06
N VAL A 217 2.74 15.62 -9.19
CA VAL A 217 1.30 15.42 -8.96
C VAL A 217 0.93 15.69 -7.51
N ALA A 218 1.69 15.17 -6.55
CA ALA A 218 1.45 15.40 -5.12
C ALA A 218 1.58 16.89 -4.75
N ALA A 219 2.53 17.62 -5.34
CA ALA A 219 2.70 19.06 -5.13
C ALA A 219 1.47 19.88 -5.58
N GLN A 220 0.79 19.44 -6.64
CA GLN A 220 -0.45 20.03 -7.14
C GLN A 220 -1.68 19.56 -6.35
N PHE A 221 -1.76 18.27 -6.02
CA PHE A 221 -2.86 17.69 -5.23
C PHE A 221 -2.86 18.20 -3.78
N LYS A 222 -1.67 18.45 -3.19
CA LYS A 222 -1.48 18.91 -1.80
C LYS A 222 -2.16 18.00 -0.79
N PRO A 223 -1.74 16.75 -0.67
CA PRO A 223 -2.36 15.80 0.25
C PRO A 223 -2.31 16.32 1.69
N GLU A 224 -3.33 16.00 2.48
CA GLU A 224 -3.42 16.26 3.92
C GLU A 224 -2.96 15.03 4.73
N PHE A 225 -2.86 13.89 4.06
CA PHE A 225 -2.35 12.62 4.59
C PHE A 225 -1.87 11.72 3.45
N ILE A 226 -0.80 10.95 3.67
CA ILE A 226 -0.28 9.95 2.74
C ILE A 226 -0.46 8.57 3.35
N LEU A 227 -1.18 7.69 2.66
CA LEU A 227 -1.31 6.27 2.95
C LEU A 227 -0.49 5.47 1.96
N VAL A 228 0.08 4.35 2.41
CA VAL A 228 0.91 3.52 1.55
C VAL A 228 0.49 2.06 1.66
N SER A 229 0.07 1.46 0.55
CA SER A 229 0.06 0.01 0.37
C SER A 229 1.50 -0.42 0.13
N ALA A 230 2.13 -0.95 1.18
CA ALA A 230 3.54 -1.25 1.20
C ALA A 230 3.79 -2.74 0.94
N GLY A 231 3.87 -3.13 -0.35
CA GLY A 231 4.37 -4.44 -0.76
C GLY A 231 5.89 -4.48 -0.77
N PHE A 232 6.45 -5.62 -0.39
CA PHE A 232 7.89 -5.88 -0.44
C PHE A 232 8.24 -6.94 -1.48
N ASP A 233 7.27 -7.35 -2.28
CA ASP A 233 7.37 -8.27 -3.40
C ASP A 233 7.95 -7.64 -4.68
N ILE A 234 8.09 -6.31 -4.73
CA ILE A 234 8.97 -5.64 -5.71
C ILE A 234 10.45 -5.90 -5.43
N GLY A 235 10.77 -6.50 -4.30
CA GLY A 235 12.14 -6.75 -3.87
C GLY A 235 12.83 -7.86 -4.66
N ARG A 236 14.13 -7.71 -4.86
CA ARG A 236 14.96 -8.72 -5.53
C ARG A 236 14.85 -10.07 -4.83
N GLY A 237 14.49 -11.09 -5.59
CA GLY A 237 14.39 -12.47 -5.11
C GLY A 237 12.99 -12.88 -4.67
N ASP A 238 12.01 -12.00 -4.72
CA ASP A 238 10.63 -12.40 -4.42
C ASP A 238 10.12 -13.43 -5.44
N PRO A 239 9.48 -14.53 -4.97
CA PRO A 239 9.06 -15.62 -5.85
C PRO A 239 7.89 -15.27 -6.78
N LEU A 240 7.15 -14.20 -6.52
CA LEU A 240 5.97 -13.83 -7.30
C LEU A 240 6.26 -12.81 -8.39
N GLY A 241 7.44 -12.19 -8.42
CA GLY A 241 7.75 -11.13 -9.35
C GLY A 241 9.14 -11.17 -9.95
N GLY A 242 9.39 -10.17 -10.80
CA GLY A 242 10.68 -9.98 -11.47
C GLY A 242 11.23 -8.58 -11.30
N MET A 243 10.74 -7.80 -10.33
CA MET A 243 11.34 -6.52 -9.97
C MET A 243 12.65 -6.73 -9.22
N LEU A 244 13.50 -5.71 -9.18
CA LEU A 244 14.87 -5.80 -8.67
C LEU A 244 15.17 -4.70 -7.66
N VAL A 245 14.17 -4.32 -6.86
CA VAL A 245 14.35 -3.34 -5.80
C VAL A 245 15.19 -3.96 -4.68
N ASP A 246 16.29 -3.29 -4.35
CA ASP A 246 17.16 -3.69 -3.25
C ASP A 246 16.73 -2.98 -1.94
N ARG A 247 17.37 -3.30 -0.83
CA ARG A 247 17.08 -2.68 0.47
C ARG A 247 17.10 -1.15 0.41
N GLU A 248 18.10 -0.56 -0.25
CA GLU A 248 18.25 0.89 -0.39
C GLU A 248 17.07 1.51 -1.16
N GLY A 249 16.54 0.82 -2.17
CA GLY A 249 15.38 1.25 -2.95
C GLY A 249 14.14 1.49 -2.08
N PHE A 250 13.82 0.59 -1.15
CA PHE A 250 12.74 0.82 -0.19
C PHE A 250 12.97 2.07 0.67
N GLY A 251 14.24 2.34 1.02
CA GLY A 251 14.64 3.57 1.69
C GLY A 251 14.38 4.81 0.84
N LEU A 252 14.77 4.80 -0.43
CA LEU A 252 14.58 5.91 -1.38
C LEU A 252 13.10 6.21 -1.66
N LEU A 253 12.26 5.16 -1.78
CA LEU A 253 10.81 5.32 -1.89
C LEU A 253 10.23 5.98 -0.63
N THR A 254 10.66 5.54 0.54
CA THR A 254 10.23 6.13 1.82
C THR A 254 10.67 7.58 1.95
N ASP A 255 11.94 7.89 1.66
CA ASP A 255 12.47 9.26 1.68
C ASP A 255 11.71 10.17 0.71
N SER A 256 11.31 9.64 -0.46
CA SER A 256 10.49 10.38 -1.44
C SER A 256 9.12 10.76 -0.85
N LEU A 257 8.45 9.84 -0.14
CA LEU A 257 7.17 10.11 0.51
C LEU A 257 7.33 11.10 1.67
N LEU A 258 8.39 10.98 2.47
CA LEU A 258 8.68 11.92 3.54
C LEU A 258 8.96 13.32 3.01
N ALA A 259 9.65 13.44 1.87
CA ALA A 259 9.88 14.71 1.20
C ALA A 259 8.57 15.36 0.72
N ILE A 260 7.65 14.58 0.13
CA ILE A 260 6.31 15.03 -0.25
C ILE A 260 5.52 15.46 1.00
N ALA A 261 5.52 14.64 2.04
CA ALA A 261 4.80 14.93 3.27
C ALA A 261 5.29 16.20 3.94
N ARG A 262 6.59 16.45 3.97
CA ARG A 262 7.19 17.66 4.55
C ARG A 262 6.61 18.93 3.94
N LEU A 263 6.29 18.92 2.66
CA LEU A 263 5.74 20.07 1.94
C LEU A 263 4.23 20.26 2.11
N SER A 264 3.49 19.17 2.32
CA SER A 264 2.02 19.18 2.25
C SER A 264 1.35 18.81 3.58
N CYS A 265 1.86 17.80 4.27
CA CYS A 265 1.26 17.22 5.49
C CYS A 265 2.35 16.68 6.43
N PRO A 266 3.18 17.56 7.05
CA PRO A 266 4.33 17.14 7.85
C PRO A 266 4.00 16.04 8.86
N GLY A 267 4.73 14.91 8.77
CA GLY A 267 4.58 13.77 9.66
C GLY A 267 3.32 12.93 9.45
N ARG A 268 2.54 13.13 8.40
CA ARG A 268 1.29 12.38 8.18
C ARG A 268 1.47 11.33 7.08
N VAL A 269 2.29 10.33 7.38
CA VAL A 269 2.55 9.18 6.50
C VAL A 269 2.26 7.90 7.29
N ALA A 270 1.38 7.05 6.80
CA ALA A 270 1.11 5.75 7.37
C ALA A 270 1.20 4.65 6.30
N LEU A 271 1.96 3.61 6.60
CA LEU A 271 2.13 2.46 5.74
C LEU A 271 1.33 1.27 6.30
N VAL A 272 0.83 0.44 5.41
CA VAL A 272 0.24 -0.87 5.75
C VAL A 272 0.88 -1.94 4.89
N LEU A 273 1.29 -3.05 5.53
CA LEU A 273 1.92 -4.18 4.85
C LEU A 273 0.95 -4.85 3.89
N GLU A 274 1.40 -5.05 2.65
CA GLU A 274 0.71 -5.83 1.63
C GLU A 274 1.53 -7.09 1.31
N GLY A 275 2.07 -7.24 0.11
CA GLY A 275 2.89 -8.36 -0.34
C GLY A 275 4.32 -8.39 0.22
N GLY A 276 5.12 -9.32 -0.29
CA GLY A 276 6.49 -9.60 0.12
C GLY A 276 6.62 -11.01 0.69
N TYR A 277 7.15 -11.93 -0.11
CA TYR A 277 7.10 -13.38 0.13
C TYR A 277 8.48 -14.02 0.23
N ASP A 278 9.55 -13.30 -0.13
CA ASP A 278 10.93 -13.64 0.27
C ASP A 278 11.21 -13.06 1.66
N LEU A 279 11.27 -13.91 2.68
CA LEU A 279 11.37 -13.46 4.08
C LEU A 279 12.61 -12.59 4.37
N PRO A 280 13.81 -12.89 3.84
CA PRO A 280 14.96 -12.00 3.97
C PRO A 280 14.74 -10.61 3.36
N THR A 281 14.19 -10.53 2.16
CA THR A 281 13.90 -9.27 1.46
C THR A 281 12.83 -8.47 2.22
N LEU A 282 11.75 -9.10 2.64
CA LEU A 282 10.70 -8.50 3.47
C LEU A 282 11.28 -7.91 4.76
N LYS A 283 12.06 -8.70 5.52
CA LYS A 283 12.68 -8.24 6.76
C LYS A 283 13.59 -7.04 6.54
N ASN A 284 14.49 -7.14 5.55
CA ASN A 284 15.47 -6.08 5.27
C ASN A 284 14.81 -4.80 4.73
N GLY A 285 13.79 -4.94 3.88
CA GLY A 285 13.01 -3.82 3.36
C GLY A 285 12.23 -3.10 4.46
N VAL A 286 11.52 -3.85 5.31
CA VAL A 286 10.80 -3.26 6.45
C VAL A 286 11.76 -2.57 7.41
N ARG A 287 12.92 -3.18 7.73
CA ARG A 287 13.93 -2.57 8.59
C ARG A 287 14.45 -1.25 8.02
N GLU A 288 14.66 -1.17 6.72
CA GLU A 288 15.07 0.06 6.04
C GLU A 288 13.98 1.12 6.07
N VAL A 289 12.74 0.76 5.74
CA VAL A 289 11.58 1.67 5.84
C VAL A 289 11.48 2.27 7.25
N LEU A 290 11.55 1.43 8.29
CA LEU A 290 11.53 1.88 9.68
C LEU A 290 12.68 2.84 9.99
N ALA A 291 13.89 2.55 9.54
CA ALA A 291 15.04 3.41 9.74
C ALA A 291 14.85 4.80 9.09
N ARG A 292 14.20 4.85 7.90
CA ARG A 292 13.89 6.12 7.23
C ARG A 292 12.76 6.88 7.92
N LEU A 293 11.70 6.20 8.33
CA LEU A 293 10.59 6.79 9.08
C LEU A 293 11.05 7.42 10.41
N GLY A 294 12.08 6.88 11.03
CA GLY A 294 12.67 7.42 12.27
C GLY A 294 13.44 8.73 12.09
N ARG A 295 13.82 9.11 10.86
CA ARG A 295 14.61 10.32 10.59
C ARG A 295 13.75 11.58 10.69
N GLU A 296 14.36 12.68 11.14
CA GLU A 296 13.70 13.99 11.12
C GLU A 296 13.71 14.63 9.73
N ASP A 297 14.79 14.45 9.00
CA ASP A 297 14.94 14.92 7.62
C ASP A 297 15.41 13.77 6.72
N PRO A 298 14.67 13.46 5.63
CA PRO A 298 15.10 12.45 4.66
C PRO A 298 16.39 12.82 3.93
N GLY A 299 16.77 14.11 3.97
CA GLY A 299 17.89 14.63 3.18
C GLY A 299 17.56 14.80 1.69
N PRO A 300 18.55 15.19 0.88
CA PRO A 300 18.36 15.34 -0.56
C PRO A 300 18.26 13.96 -1.22
N LEU A 301 17.23 13.79 -2.05
CA LEU A 301 17.11 12.61 -2.90
C LEU A 301 18.11 12.67 -4.06
N PRO A 302 18.78 11.56 -4.41
CA PRO A 302 19.66 11.51 -5.57
C PRO A 302 18.87 11.72 -6.87
N ASP A 303 19.55 12.20 -7.91
CA ASP A 303 18.96 12.20 -9.25
C ASP A 303 19.04 10.81 -9.85
N PRO A 304 17.90 10.20 -10.20
CA PRO A 304 17.90 8.82 -10.71
C PRO A 304 18.49 8.73 -12.11
N ALA A 305 19.37 7.76 -12.30
CA ALA A 305 19.97 7.43 -13.60
C ALA A 305 19.11 6.38 -14.34
N VAL A 306 18.02 6.81 -14.92
CA VAL A 306 17.11 5.89 -15.64
C VAL A 306 17.65 5.53 -17.02
N SER A 307 17.45 4.27 -17.42
CA SER A 307 17.80 3.80 -18.75
C SER A 307 16.90 4.43 -19.84
N ALA A 308 17.41 4.56 -21.07
CA ALA A 308 16.61 5.00 -22.21
C ALA A 308 15.42 4.07 -22.48
N VAL A 309 15.52 2.80 -22.10
CA VAL A 309 14.42 1.81 -22.22
C VAL A 309 13.31 2.17 -21.24
N THR A 310 13.62 2.37 -19.98
CA THR A 310 12.64 2.76 -18.95
C THR A 310 12.02 4.12 -19.25
N ALA A 311 12.83 5.12 -19.66
CA ALA A 311 12.31 6.43 -20.03
C ALA A 311 11.27 6.33 -21.17
N ARG A 312 11.54 5.50 -22.18
CA ARG A 312 10.59 5.25 -23.30
C ARG A 312 9.33 4.51 -22.84
N GLU A 313 9.47 3.54 -21.95
CA GLU A 313 8.35 2.79 -21.37
C GLU A 313 7.38 3.70 -20.60
N LEU A 314 7.88 4.75 -19.97
CA LEU A 314 7.11 5.71 -19.20
C LEU A 314 6.47 6.84 -20.03
N GLU A 315 6.84 7.02 -21.31
CA GLU A 315 6.24 8.05 -22.18
C GLU A 315 4.70 8.01 -22.24
N PRO A 316 4.03 6.83 -22.33
CA PRO A 316 2.57 6.76 -22.28
C PRO A 316 2.00 7.31 -20.97
N CYS A 317 2.65 7.06 -19.83
CA CYS A 317 2.23 7.59 -18.54
C CYS A 317 2.29 9.12 -18.52
N PHE A 318 3.42 9.71 -18.92
CA PHE A 318 3.56 11.16 -19.04
C PHE A 318 2.51 11.79 -19.96
N ARG A 319 2.27 11.17 -21.13
CA ARG A 319 1.27 11.67 -22.09
C ARG A 319 -0.14 11.64 -21.47
N THR A 320 -0.52 10.54 -20.85
CA THR A 320 -1.86 10.37 -20.27
C THR A 320 -2.08 11.30 -19.08
N PHE A 321 -1.07 11.42 -18.20
CA PHE A 321 -1.26 12.18 -16.96
C PHE A 321 -1.21 13.69 -17.18
N ARG A 322 -0.53 14.18 -18.26
CA ARG A 322 -0.57 15.59 -18.65
C ARG A 322 -1.94 16.13 -19.02
N ASP A 323 -2.93 15.24 -19.25
CA ASP A 323 -4.31 15.68 -19.44
C ASP A 323 -4.92 16.26 -18.16
N SER A 324 -4.35 15.94 -16.98
CA SER A 324 -4.88 16.34 -15.67
C SER A 324 -3.83 17.03 -14.76
N TRP A 325 -2.53 16.85 -15.02
CA TRP A 325 -1.43 17.30 -14.16
C TRP A 325 -0.29 17.92 -14.96
N GLU A 326 0.37 18.92 -14.40
CA GLU A 326 1.61 19.51 -14.96
C GLU A 326 2.80 18.58 -14.62
N LEU A 327 3.38 17.94 -15.68
CA LEU A 327 4.51 17.00 -15.57
C LEU A 327 5.66 17.38 -16.54
#